data_8eb3ff563bf05ba48c7a058a2997ffd9
#
_entry.id   8eb3ff563bf05ba48c7a058a2997ffd9
#
_cell.length_a   1.000
_cell.length_b   1.000
_cell.length_c   1.000
_cell.angle_alpha   90.00
_cell.angle_beta   90.00
_cell.angle_gamma   90.00
#
_symmetry.space_group_name_H-M   'P 1'
#
loop_
_entity.id
_entity.type
_entity.pdbx_description
1 polymer ?
#
loop_
_entity_poly.entity_id
_entity_poly.type
_entity_poly.pdbx_seq_one_letter_code
_entity_poly.pdbx_strand_id
1 'polypeptide(L)'
;MKGSGNMNIIDIILKKKNKDILTEEEIKYVVEGFTSGNIKDYQMSSLLMAIVLNDMTDEEVIYLTKYMIASGSTLDLSNIENVVDKHSTGGVGDKTTLIISPIVSSCSCRVAKMSGRGLGFTGGTIDKLESIPGFVTNLSKEEFINEINDIGMAITSQTEDIALADKKIYALRDVTGTTESIPLIASSIMSKKIASGSKKLVIDVKVGEGALIKDIESAKRLSNLMIKIGKANGMEVICILTNMNIPLGNNVGNSLEVLEAINTLYYAKDSNLLRLCIELSSYMVSLGKNIPYEEAHTMVIEAINSKKAYSKFLEFVKYQHGDINSLPKSNNIYEVKSDKEGYLVSLSSLEIAKLSSLLGAGRKNKEDKIDYSAGIIINKNINDKVNIGDTILTLYTNKEVPPFDKDKLFVIENNITNEDKLIYEIIK
;
A
#
# COMPACT_ATOMS: atom_id res chain seq x y z
N MET A 1 -6.62 -34.64 32.18
CA MET A 1 -6.06 -33.37 32.65
C MET A 1 -4.55 -33.43 32.52
N LYS A 2 -3.97 -32.98 31.42
CA LYS A 2 -2.52 -32.78 31.28
C LYS A 2 -2.23 -31.38 31.79
N GLY A 3 -1.32 -31.31 32.77
CA GLY A 3 -1.04 -30.15 33.57
C GLY A 3 -0.76 -28.86 32.79
N SER A 4 -1.15 -27.74 33.37
CA SER A 4 -0.68 -26.39 33.07
C SER A 4 0.83 -26.31 33.39
N GLY A 5 1.64 -26.94 32.55
CA GLY A 5 3.08 -26.67 32.53
C GLY A 5 3.25 -25.19 32.26
N ASN A 6 4.06 -24.50 33.06
CA ASN A 6 4.35 -23.09 32.94
C ASN A 6 4.91 -22.84 31.51
N MET A 7 4.09 -22.27 30.60
CA MET A 7 4.50 -22.01 29.25
C MET A 7 5.73 -21.09 29.27
N ASN A 8 6.79 -21.48 28.54
CA ASN A 8 8.05 -20.74 28.50
C ASN A 8 8.37 -20.34 27.07
N ILE A 9 8.65 -19.07 26.85
CA ILE A 9 8.99 -18.54 25.55
C ILE A 9 10.22 -19.25 24.91
N ILE A 10 11.19 -19.70 25.72
CA ILE A 10 12.36 -20.41 25.23
C ILE A 10 11.97 -21.74 24.58
N ASP A 11 11.03 -22.48 25.21
CA ASP A 11 10.55 -23.76 24.67
C ASP A 11 9.82 -23.56 23.33
N ILE A 12 9.04 -22.48 23.22
CA ILE A 12 8.35 -22.10 21.97
C ILE A 12 9.35 -21.72 20.87
N ILE A 13 10.40 -20.95 21.20
CA ILE A 13 11.47 -20.61 20.26
C ILE A 13 12.17 -21.88 19.78
N LEU A 14 12.54 -22.80 20.69
CA LEU A 14 13.21 -24.06 20.35
C LEU A 14 12.32 -24.96 19.48
N LYS A 15 11.03 -25.02 19.80
CA LYS A 15 10.03 -25.75 19.03
C LYS A 15 9.98 -25.23 17.59
N LYS A 16 9.84 -23.90 17.39
CA LYS A 16 9.81 -23.30 16.05
C LYS A 16 11.14 -23.41 15.32
N LYS A 17 12.26 -23.26 16.03
CA LYS A 17 13.60 -23.49 15.48
C LYS A 17 13.77 -24.90 14.94
N ASN A 18 13.14 -25.90 15.56
CA ASN A 18 13.19 -27.30 15.14
C ASN A 18 12.12 -27.65 14.06
N LYS A 19 11.44 -26.67 13.49
CA LYS A 19 10.39 -26.79 12.48
C LYS A 19 9.08 -27.39 12.97
N ASP A 20 8.87 -27.45 14.27
CA ASP A 20 7.62 -27.93 14.85
C ASP A 20 6.52 -26.86 14.75
N ILE A 21 5.27 -27.33 14.67
CA ILE A 21 4.08 -26.48 14.57
C ILE A 21 3.72 -25.94 15.96
N LEU A 22 3.49 -24.63 16.06
CA LEU A 22 3.04 -24.00 17.29
C LEU A 22 1.52 -24.20 17.47
N THR A 23 1.09 -24.46 18.69
CA THR A 23 -0.35 -24.54 19.00
C THR A 23 -0.97 -23.14 19.12
N GLU A 24 -2.30 -23.09 19.11
CA GLU A 24 -3.04 -21.85 19.32
C GLU A 24 -2.70 -21.19 20.66
N GLU A 25 -2.58 -21.97 21.73
CA GLU A 25 -2.25 -21.49 23.08
C GLU A 25 -0.83 -20.91 23.14
N GLU A 26 0.14 -21.54 22.46
CA GLU A 26 1.51 -21.04 22.37
C GLU A 26 1.57 -19.69 21.63
N ILE A 27 0.85 -19.57 20.52
CA ILE A 27 0.77 -18.32 19.74
C ILE A 27 0.07 -17.23 20.57
N LYS A 28 -1.02 -17.55 21.24
CA LYS A 28 -1.69 -16.65 22.17
C LYS A 28 -0.74 -16.13 23.25
N TYR A 29 -0.04 -17.04 23.92
CA TYR A 29 0.93 -16.70 24.96
C TYR A 29 2.01 -15.74 24.44
N VAL A 30 2.52 -15.98 23.24
CA VAL A 30 3.53 -15.11 22.59
C VAL A 30 2.98 -13.72 22.33
N VAL A 31 1.82 -13.62 21.69
CA VAL A 31 1.25 -12.31 21.31
C VAL A 31 0.87 -11.49 22.54
N GLU A 32 0.17 -12.09 23.51
CA GLU A 32 -0.22 -11.43 24.76
C GLU A 32 1.02 -11.05 25.60
N GLY A 33 1.99 -11.97 25.72
CA GLY A 33 3.21 -11.76 26.49
C GLY A 33 4.10 -10.66 25.90
N PHE A 34 4.22 -10.60 24.58
CA PHE A 34 4.97 -9.53 23.91
C PHE A 34 4.25 -8.18 23.98
N THR A 35 2.94 -8.19 23.80
CA THR A 35 2.12 -6.96 23.88
C THR A 35 2.18 -6.34 25.27
N SER A 36 2.12 -7.16 26.34
CA SER A 36 2.21 -6.72 27.73
C SER A 36 3.64 -6.42 28.22
N GLY A 37 4.68 -6.76 27.42
CA GLY A 37 6.09 -6.58 27.78
C GLY A 37 6.70 -7.68 28.68
N ASN A 38 5.96 -8.76 28.92
CA ASN A 38 6.48 -9.95 29.62
C ASN A 38 7.51 -10.70 28.78
N ILE A 39 7.26 -10.82 27.47
CA ILE A 39 8.26 -11.31 26.50
C ILE A 39 9.06 -10.11 25.99
N LYS A 40 10.39 -10.25 26.02
CA LYS A 40 11.32 -9.15 25.68
C LYS A 40 11.65 -9.15 24.19
N ASP A 41 12.08 -7.99 23.68
CA ASP A 41 12.41 -7.80 22.26
C ASP A 41 13.41 -8.84 21.73
N TYR A 42 14.45 -9.19 22.50
CA TYR A 42 15.43 -10.18 22.09
C TYR A 42 14.84 -11.60 21.99
N GLN A 43 13.85 -11.93 22.84
CA GLN A 43 13.14 -13.23 22.79
C GLN A 43 12.20 -13.25 21.56
N MET A 44 11.44 -12.17 21.37
CA MET A 44 10.56 -12.05 20.21
C MET A 44 11.36 -12.03 18.90
N SER A 45 12.49 -11.33 18.83
CA SER A 45 13.37 -11.34 17.65
C SER A 45 13.85 -12.76 17.31
N SER A 46 14.22 -13.55 18.31
CA SER A 46 14.63 -14.94 18.13
C SER A 46 13.51 -15.80 17.55
N LEU A 47 12.28 -15.62 18.02
CA LEU A 47 11.11 -16.32 17.47
C LEU A 47 10.79 -15.87 16.05
N LEU A 48 10.81 -14.57 15.80
CA LEU A 48 10.57 -14.02 14.45
C LEU A 48 11.59 -14.56 13.43
N MET A 49 12.87 -14.64 13.82
CA MET A 49 13.90 -15.23 12.94
C MET A 49 13.67 -16.74 12.75
N ALA A 50 13.25 -17.48 13.78
CA ALA A 50 12.89 -18.88 13.63
C ALA A 50 11.70 -19.07 12.67
N ILE A 51 10.72 -18.16 12.67
CA ILE A 51 9.61 -18.14 11.71
C ILE A 51 10.12 -17.83 10.29
N VAL A 52 10.99 -16.84 10.12
CA VAL A 52 11.56 -16.50 8.79
C VAL A 52 12.26 -17.71 8.17
N LEU A 53 13.03 -18.46 8.96
CA LEU A 53 13.81 -19.60 8.50
C LEU A 53 13.01 -20.89 8.29
N ASN A 54 11.94 -21.07 9.05
CA ASN A 54 11.20 -22.34 9.11
C ASN A 54 9.72 -22.22 8.73
N ASP A 55 9.27 -21.00 8.41
CA ASP A 55 7.90 -20.71 7.96
C ASP A 55 6.82 -20.98 9.04
N MET A 56 5.54 -20.81 8.66
CA MET A 56 4.36 -21.10 9.46
C MET A 56 3.33 -21.85 8.60
N THR A 57 2.54 -22.71 9.23
CA THR A 57 1.35 -23.28 8.60
C THR A 57 0.25 -22.21 8.49
N ASP A 58 -0.73 -22.45 7.63
CA ASP A 58 -1.87 -21.53 7.46
C ASP A 58 -2.63 -21.33 8.78
N GLU A 59 -2.78 -22.41 9.58
CA GLU A 59 -3.43 -22.37 10.89
C GLU A 59 -2.65 -21.51 11.89
N GLU A 60 -1.32 -21.67 11.95
CA GLU A 60 -0.47 -20.82 12.81
C GLU A 60 -0.66 -19.33 12.45
N VAL A 61 -0.73 -18.99 11.15
CA VAL A 61 -0.92 -17.60 10.72
C VAL A 61 -2.31 -17.08 11.05
N ILE A 62 -3.34 -17.91 10.91
CA ILE A 62 -4.71 -17.56 11.32
C ILE A 62 -4.76 -17.28 12.84
N TYR A 63 -4.14 -18.12 13.67
CA TYR A 63 -4.05 -17.88 15.10
C TYR A 63 -3.28 -16.61 15.45
N LEU A 64 -2.13 -16.39 14.81
CA LEU A 64 -1.34 -15.18 14.99
C LEU A 64 -2.19 -13.94 14.67
N THR A 65 -2.86 -13.94 13.54
CA THR A 65 -3.74 -12.83 13.11
C THR A 65 -4.88 -12.61 14.12
N LYS A 66 -5.53 -13.67 14.56
CA LYS A 66 -6.61 -13.62 15.57
C LYS A 66 -6.17 -12.89 16.85
N TYR A 67 -5.02 -13.25 17.40
CA TYR A 67 -4.55 -12.63 18.63
C TYR A 67 -3.95 -11.24 18.41
N MET A 68 -3.43 -10.94 17.21
CA MET A 68 -3.05 -9.58 16.85
C MET A 68 -4.29 -8.65 16.79
N ILE A 69 -5.41 -9.11 16.23
CA ILE A 69 -6.68 -8.37 16.23
C ILE A 69 -7.16 -8.14 17.68
N ALA A 70 -7.18 -9.19 18.47
CA ALA A 70 -7.65 -9.14 19.85
C ALA A 70 -6.78 -8.28 20.79
N SER A 71 -5.57 -7.92 20.37
CA SER A 71 -4.64 -7.11 21.18
C SER A 71 -4.98 -5.62 21.20
N GLY A 72 -5.91 -5.17 20.38
CA GLY A 72 -6.28 -3.77 20.23
C GLY A 72 -7.77 -3.55 20.07
N SER A 73 -8.15 -2.32 19.73
CA SER A 73 -9.54 -1.99 19.44
C SER A 73 -9.92 -2.38 18.01
N THR A 74 -11.21 -2.58 17.79
CA THR A 74 -11.78 -2.79 16.46
C THR A 74 -12.86 -1.74 16.19
N LEU A 75 -13.05 -1.42 14.90
CA LEU A 75 -14.17 -0.60 14.47
C LEU A 75 -15.36 -1.49 14.11
N ASP A 76 -16.55 -1.05 14.49
CA ASP A 76 -17.80 -1.65 14.03
C ASP A 76 -18.42 -0.76 12.95
N LEU A 77 -18.43 -1.28 11.72
CA LEU A 77 -19.04 -0.65 10.54
C LEU A 77 -20.29 -1.42 10.06
N SER A 78 -20.82 -2.33 10.88
CA SER A 78 -21.94 -3.22 10.50
C SER A 78 -23.24 -2.46 10.16
N ASN A 79 -23.41 -1.25 10.68
CA ASN A 79 -24.56 -0.39 10.40
C ASN A 79 -24.40 0.45 9.12
N ILE A 80 -23.28 0.32 8.42
CA ILE A 80 -23.02 1.06 7.17
C ILE A 80 -23.05 0.07 6.02
N GLU A 81 -23.98 0.28 5.08
CA GLU A 81 -24.14 -0.58 3.92
C GLU A 81 -23.04 -0.36 2.87
N ASN A 82 -22.74 -1.40 2.10
CA ASN A 82 -21.81 -1.38 0.97
C ASN A 82 -20.39 -0.90 1.33
N VAL A 83 -19.93 -1.14 2.56
CA VAL A 83 -18.56 -0.82 2.97
C VAL A 83 -17.57 -1.75 2.29
N VAL A 84 -16.56 -1.17 1.68
CA VAL A 84 -15.43 -1.87 1.06
C VAL A 84 -14.13 -1.13 1.34
N ASP A 85 -13.06 -1.87 1.56
CA ASP A 85 -11.71 -1.30 1.72
C ASP A 85 -10.77 -1.81 0.62
N LYS A 86 -9.68 -1.08 0.42
CA LYS A 86 -8.60 -1.43 -0.48
C LYS A 86 -7.26 -1.39 0.26
N HIS A 87 -6.44 -2.39 0.04
CA HIS A 87 -5.05 -2.39 0.49
C HIS A 87 -4.10 -2.46 -0.71
N SER A 88 -2.90 -1.91 -0.57
CA SER A 88 -1.78 -2.16 -1.47
C SER A 88 -0.61 -2.65 -0.64
N THR A 89 0.15 -3.61 -1.17
CA THR A 89 1.38 -4.07 -0.52
C THR A 89 2.52 -3.07 -0.62
N GLY A 90 2.27 -1.93 -1.28
CA GLY A 90 3.22 -0.83 -1.43
C GLY A 90 4.03 -0.91 -2.72
N GLY A 91 4.23 0.24 -3.34
CA GLY A 91 4.96 0.37 -4.59
C GLY A 91 5.35 1.81 -4.89
N VAL A 92 6.06 2.00 -5.99
CA VAL A 92 6.59 3.29 -6.45
C VAL A 92 5.55 4.01 -7.30
N GLY A 93 5.22 5.24 -6.92
CA GLY A 93 4.17 6.01 -7.58
C GLY A 93 2.75 5.45 -7.33
N ASP A 94 2.56 4.63 -6.27
CA ASP A 94 1.25 4.08 -5.95
C ASP A 94 0.33 5.11 -5.31
N LYS A 95 -0.33 5.87 -6.16
CA LYS A 95 -1.38 6.84 -5.82
C LYS A 95 -2.79 6.30 -6.04
N THR A 96 -2.94 5.02 -6.30
CA THR A 96 -4.22 4.38 -6.65
C THR A 96 -5.32 4.66 -5.64
N THR A 97 -5.03 4.72 -4.34
CA THR A 97 -6.02 5.04 -3.30
C THR A 97 -6.71 6.39 -3.53
N LEU A 98 -5.96 7.42 -3.96
CA LEU A 98 -6.50 8.76 -4.19
C LEU A 98 -7.46 8.81 -5.39
N ILE A 99 -7.31 7.88 -6.34
CA ILE A 99 -8.13 7.77 -7.54
C ILE A 99 -9.30 6.82 -7.31
N ILE A 100 -9.04 5.65 -6.73
CA ILE A 100 -10.02 4.57 -6.53
C ILE A 100 -11.10 4.98 -5.52
N SER A 101 -10.72 5.58 -4.38
CA SER A 101 -11.68 5.88 -3.32
C SER A 101 -12.82 6.78 -3.79
N PRO A 102 -12.56 7.90 -4.49
CA PRO A 102 -13.65 8.73 -5.02
C PRO A 102 -14.44 8.04 -6.16
N ILE A 103 -13.82 7.20 -6.99
CA ILE A 103 -14.54 6.42 -8.01
C ILE A 103 -15.53 5.49 -7.34
N VAL A 104 -15.09 4.68 -6.39
CA VAL A 104 -15.89 3.67 -5.69
C VAL A 104 -17.01 4.34 -4.87
N SER A 105 -16.71 5.44 -4.20
CA SER A 105 -17.71 6.22 -3.47
C SER A 105 -18.79 6.80 -4.42
N SER A 106 -18.39 7.25 -5.62
CA SER A 106 -19.32 7.75 -6.66
C SER A 106 -20.23 6.67 -7.21
N CYS A 107 -19.89 5.38 -7.03
CA CYS A 107 -20.71 4.22 -7.38
C CYS A 107 -21.61 3.76 -6.20
N SER A 108 -21.83 4.60 -5.20
CA SER A 108 -22.65 4.31 -4.00
C SER A 108 -22.12 3.16 -3.13
N CYS A 109 -20.82 2.92 -3.14
CA CYS A 109 -20.12 2.17 -2.10
C CYS A 109 -19.59 3.12 -1.02
N ARG A 110 -19.28 2.58 0.15
CA ARG A 110 -18.67 3.30 1.26
C ARG A 110 -17.21 2.87 1.41
N VAL A 111 -16.28 3.82 1.32
CA VAL A 111 -14.84 3.54 1.46
C VAL A 111 -14.36 3.95 2.83
N ALA A 112 -14.11 2.95 3.68
CA ALA A 112 -13.60 3.13 5.04
C ALA A 112 -12.11 2.75 5.06
N LYS A 113 -11.21 3.73 4.87
CA LYS A 113 -9.80 3.42 4.70
C LYS A 113 -8.92 3.96 5.81
N MET A 114 -8.22 3.04 6.49
CA MET A 114 -7.09 3.38 7.33
C MET A 114 -5.79 3.07 6.60
N SER A 115 -4.86 4.01 6.60
CA SER A 115 -3.60 3.91 5.86
C SER A 115 -2.41 4.32 6.73
N GLY A 116 -1.20 3.89 6.31
CA GLY A 116 0.05 4.23 6.95
C GLY A 116 0.83 5.32 6.22
N ARG A 117 1.89 5.78 6.88
CA ARG A 117 2.95 6.61 6.28
C ARG A 117 3.91 5.72 5.51
N GLY A 118 4.64 6.30 4.57
CA GLY A 118 5.70 5.62 3.84
C GLY A 118 6.92 5.34 4.73
N LEU A 119 7.59 4.23 4.44
CA LEU A 119 8.87 3.85 5.04
C LEU A 119 9.84 3.46 3.93
N GLY A 120 11.11 3.78 4.13
CA GLY A 120 12.16 3.52 3.15
C GLY A 120 11.96 4.35 1.87
N PHE A 121 11.96 3.67 0.73
CA PHE A 121 11.86 4.32 -0.60
C PHE A 121 10.42 4.40 -1.14
N THR A 122 9.42 3.83 -0.48
CA THR A 122 8.02 3.89 -0.92
C THR A 122 7.27 5.01 -0.22
N GLY A 123 6.52 5.81 -0.98
CA GLY A 123 5.67 6.87 -0.43
C GLY A 123 4.38 6.32 0.17
N GLY A 124 3.96 6.83 1.35
CA GLY A 124 2.69 6.45 2.00
C GLY A 124 1.50 7.26 1.52
N THR A 125 0.31 6.68 1.60
CA THR A 125 -0.94 7.40 1.27
C THR A 125 -1.14 8.61 2.18
N ILE A 126 -0.82 8.48 3.46
CA ILE A 126 -0.94 9.57 4.44
C ILE A 126 0.02 10.73 4.10
N ASP A 127 1.27 10.43 3.72
CA ASP A 127 2.23 11.46 3.33
C ASP A 127 1.77 12.24 2.09
N LYS A 128 1.12 11.56 1.14
CA LYS A 128 0.53 12.21 -0.05
C LYS A 128 -0.61 13.14 0.34
N LEU A 129 -1.53 12.70 1.20
CA LEU A 129 -2.63 13.53 1.68
C LEU A 129 -2.13 14.72 2.52
N GLU A 130 -1.13 14.53 3.37
CA GLU A 130 -0.49 15.61 4.15
C GLU A 130 0.28 16.61 3.28
N SER A 131 0.61 16.26 2.03
CA SER A 131 1.17 17.23 1.08
C SER A 131 0.13 18.25 0.60
N ILE A 132 -1.15 18.01 0.84
CA ILE A 132 -2.23 18.98 0.58
C ILE A 132 -2.33 19.91 1.78
N PRO A 133 -2.05 21.21 1.65
CA PRO A 133 -2.08 22.14 2.77
C PRO A 133 -3.41 22.13 3.49
N GLY A 134 -3.36 22.08 4.82
CA GLY A 134 -4.53 22.05 5.69
C GLY A 134 -5.22 20.70 5.85
N PHE A 135 -4.86 19.69 5.06
CA PHE A 135 -5.52 18.39 5.10
C PHE A 135 -5.29 17.66 6.44
N VAL A 136 -6.38 17.25 7.08
CA VAL A 136 -6.35 16.54 8.37
C VAL A 136 -6.40 15.03 8.14
N THR A 137 -5.33 14.32 8.53
CA THR A 137 -5.21 12.87 8.37
C THR A 137 -5.53 12.06 9.63
N ASN A 138 -5.61 12.70 10.79
CA ASN A 138 -5.87 12.06 12.07
C ASN A 138 -7.31 12.35 12.50
N LEU A 139 -8.23 11.44 12.14
CA LEU A 139 -9.63 11.52 12.53
C LEU A 139 -9.88 10.67 13.78
N SER A 140 -10.72 11.14 14.68
CA SER A 140 -11.33 10.31 15.72
C SER A 140 -12.24 9.25 15.10
N LYS A 141 -12.61 8.22 15.86
CA LYS A 141 -13.54 7.18 15.39
C LYS A 141 -14.90 7.77 14.98
N GLU A 142 -15.37 8.75 15.71
CA GLU A 142 -16.65 9.41 15.43
C GLU A 142 -16.57 10.23 14.14
N GLU A 143 -15.55 11.07 13.99
CA GLU A 143 -15.32 11.85 12.76
C GLU A 143 -15.18 10.93 11.54
N PHE A 144 -14.42 9.83 11.65
CA PHE A 144 -14.25 8.87 10.57
C PHE A 144 -15.59 8.23 10.13
N ILE A 145 -16.41 7.80 11.09
CA ILE A 145 -17.74 7.21 10.79
C ILE A 145 -18.68 8.26 10.21
N ASN A 146 -18.71 9.47 10.75
CA ASN A 146 -19.55 10.57 10.27
C ASN A 146 -19.19 10.92 8.81
N GLU A 147 -17.91 11.05 8.50
CA GLU A 147 -17.46 11.34 7.13
C GLU A 147 -17.87 10.25 6.14
N ILE A 148 -17.72 8.95 6.50
CA ILE A 148 -18.19 7.85 5.66
C ILE A 148 -19.69 7.95 5.41
N ASN A 149 -20.48 8.31 6.40
CA ASN A 149 -21.92 8.49 6.24
C ASN A 149 -22.27 9.69 5.37
N ASP A 150 -21.61 10.82 5.59
CA ASP A 150 -21.92 12.10 4.94
C ASP A 150 -21.51 12.11 3.46
N ILE A 151 -20.25 11.74 3.17
CA ILE A 151 -19.71 11.86 1.81
C ILE A 151 -19.35 10.51 1.16
N GLY A 152 -19.51 9.40 1.85
CA GLY A 152 -19.30 8.04 1.30
C GLY A 152 -17.88 7.56 1.32
N MET A 153 -16.92 8.33 1.80
CA MET A 153 -15.53 7.89 1.94
C MET A 153 -14.82 8.68 3.04
N ALA A 154 -13.88 8.01 3.71
CA ALA A 154 -12.94 8.66 4.62
C ALA A 154 -11.58 7.95 4.56
N ILE A 155 -10.49 8.70 4.63
CA ILE A 155 -9.13 8.17 4.70
C ILE A 155 -8.43 8.80 5.90
N THR A 156 -8.05 7.96 6.86
CA THR A 156 -7.36 8.40 8.08
C THR A 156 -6.08 7.62 8.31
N SER A 157 -5.17 8.18 9.08
CA SER A 157 -4.02 7.44 9.61
C SER A 157 -4.50 6.36 10.57
N GLN A 158 -3.72 5.27 10.65
CA GLN A 158 -4.00 4.22 11.64
C GLN A 158 -3.90 4.79 13.05
N THR A 159 -4.92 4.54 13.87
CA THR A 159 -4.89 4.85 15.29
C THR A 159 -3.94 3.90 16.03
N GLU A 160 -3.37 4.37 17.12
CA GLU A 160 -2.35 3.60 17.86
C GLU A 160 -2.89 2.34 18.53
N ASP A 161 -4.19 2.27 18.75
CA ASP A 161 -4.90 1.22 19.46
C ASP A 161 -5.41 0.07 18.55
N ILE A 162 -5.37 0.24 17.23
CA ILE A 162 -5.77 -0.84 16.28
C ILE A 162 -4.63 -1.83 16.11
N ALA A 163 -4.90 -3.12 16.36
CA ALA A 163 -3.94 -4.23 16.25
C ALA A 163 -2.60 -3.89 16.95
N LEU A 164 -2.65 -3.55 18.24
CA LEU A 164 -1.51 -3.07 19.03
C LEU A 164 -0.30 -4.01 18.98
N ALA A 165 -0.52 -5.33 18.99
CA ALA A 165 0.54 -6.32 18.86
C ALA A 165 1.27 -6.17 17.51
N ASP A 166 0.54 -5.95 16.40
CA ASP A 166 1.16 -5.75 15.09
C ASP A 166 2.10 -4.54 15.08
N LYS A 167 1.67 -3.41 15.66
CA LYS A 167 2.52 -2.21 15.76
C LYS A 167 3.86 -2.52 16.41
N LYS A 168 3.86 -3.26 17.53
CA LYS A 168 5.08 -3.64 18.25
C LYS A 168 5.92 -4.65 17.47
N ILE A 169 5.27 -5.69 16.93
CA ILE A 169 5.94 -6.74 16.17
C ILE A 169 6.55 -6.17 14.90
N TYR A 170 5.83 -5.32 14.16
CA TYR A 170 6.33 -4.70 12.93
C TYR A 170 7.51 -3.77 13.19
N ALA A 171 7.46 -2.95 14.25
CA ALA A 171 8.57 -2.10 14.65
C ALA A 171 9.85 -2.89 14.96
N LEU A 172 9.70 -4.07 15.56
CA LEU A 172 10.83 -4.96 15.83
C LEU A 172 11.33 -5.63 14.54
N ARG A 173 10.44 -6.06 13.65
CA ARG A 173 10.79 -6.66 12.36
C ARG A 173 11.60 -5.72 11.48
N ASP A 174 11.26 -4.45 11.49
CA ASP A 174 11.90 -3.40 10.68
C ASP A 174 13.41 -3.26 10.95
N VAL A 175 13.83 -3.59 12.18
CA VAL A 175 15.23 -3.47 12.62
C VAL A 175 15.94 -4.81 12.86
N THR A 176 15.30 -5.94 12.57
CA THR A 176 15.84 -7.28 12.85
C THR A 176 15.97 -8.18 11.62
N GLY A 177 15.77 -7.62 10.41
CA GLY A 177 15.87 -8.38 9.16
C GLY A 177 14.80 -9.47 9.00
N THR A 178 13.60 -9.26 9.53
CA THR A 178 12.50 -10.23 9.51
C THR A 178 11.25 -9.74 8.77
N THR A 179 11.41 -8.74 7.89
CA THR A 179 10.31 -8.12 7.15
C THR A 179 9.80 -8.96 5.99
N GLU A 180 10.63 -9.83 5.40
CA GLU A 180 10.33 -10.54 4.14
C GLU A 180 9.49 -11.82 4.30
N SER A 181 9.16 -12.23 5.52
CA SER A 181 8.38 -13.45 5.78
C SER A 181 6.92 -13.29 5.33
N ILE A 182 6.49 -14.14 4.38
CA ILE A 182 5.11 -14.16 3.85
C ILE A 182 4.06 -14.32 4.96
N PRO A 183 4.16 -15.29 5.90
CA PRO A 183 3.24 -15.40 7.03
C PRO A 183 3.11 -14.12 7.86
N LEU A 184 4.26 -13.50 8.18
CA LEU A 184 4.29 -12.28 8.98
C LEU A 184 3.77 -11.06 8.21
N ILE A 185 3.95 -11.01 6.89
CA ILE A 185 3.35 -9.98 6.02
C ILE A 185 1.83 -10.14 5.99
N ALA A 186 1.35 -11.37 5.76
CA ALA A 186 -0.08 -11.66 5.69
C ALA A 186 -0.79 -11.32 7.00
N SER A 187 -0.27 -11.78 8.15
CA SER A 187 -0.87 -11.49 9.45
C SER A 187 -0.86 -10.00 9.79
N SER A 188 0.22 -9.29 9.46
CA SER A 188 0.33 -7.83 9.67
C SER A 188 -0.68 -7.04 8.84
N ILE A 189 -0.86 -7.38 7.57
CA ILE A 189 -1.86 -6.73 6.71
C ILE A 189 -3.28 -7.03 7.20
N MET A 190 -3.58 -8.33 7.37
CA MET A 190 -4.94 -8.77 7.62
C MET A 190 -5.44 -8.41 9.03
N SER A 191 -4.58 -8.43 10.05
CA SER A 191 -4.98 -8.00 11.40
C SER A 191 -5.49 -6.56 11.42
N LYS A 192 -4.79 -5.64 10.73
CA LYS A 192 -5.22 -4.24 10.63
C LYS A 192 -6.49 -4.08 9.82
N LYS A 193 -6.61 -4.81 8.69
CA LYS A 193 -7.76 -4.71 7.80
C LYS A 193 -9.04 -5.29 8.42
N ILE A 194 -8.93 -6.38 9.17
CA ILE A 194 -10.05 -6.94 9.90
C ILE A 194 -10.44 -6.02 11.08
N ALA A 195 -9.45 -5.52 11.83
CA ALA A 195 -9.70 -4.61 12.94
C ALA A 195 -10.30 -3.26 12.49
N SER A 196 -10.08 -2.82 11.24
CA SER A 196 -10.71 -1.60 10.68
C SER A 196 -12.20 -1.76 10.34
N GLY A 197 -12.79 -2.94 10.52
CA GLY A 197 -14.24 -3.18 10.49
C GLY A 197 -14.85 -3.51 9.13
N SER A 198 -14.14 -3.32 8.00
CA SER A 198 -14.64 -3.73 6.69
C SER A 198 -14.75 -5.26 6.59
N LYS A 199 -15.81 -5.75 5.93
CA LYS A 199 -16.01 -7.16 5.62
C LYS A 199 -15.68 -7.51 4.18
N LYS A 200 -15.27 -6.54 3.38
CA LYS A 200 -14.99 -6.66 1.95
C LYS A 200 -13.69 -5.92 1.63
N LEU A 201 -12.73 -6.62 1.03
CA LEU A 201 -11.38 -6.11 0.82
C LEU A 201 -10.85 -6.48 -0.56
N VAL A 202 -10.37 -5.49 -1.30
CA VAL A 202 -9.56 -5.71 -2.51
C VAL A 202 -8.10 -5.38 -2.19
N ILE A 203 -7.20 -6.31 -2.49
CA ILE A 203 -5.76 -6.14 -2.25
C ILE A 203 -5.02 -6.06 -3.58
N ASP A 204 -4.34 -4.95 -3.80
CA ASP A 204 -3.42 -4.73 -4.88
C ASP A 204 -2.03 -5.25 -4.45
N VAL A 205 -1.70 -6.47 -4.87
CA VAL A 205 -0.45 -7.15 -4.54
C VAL A 205 0.61 -6.77 -5.58
N LYS A 206 1.46 -5.83 -5.22
CA LYS A 206 2.54 -5.34 -6.08
C LYS A 206 3.64 -6.38 -6.21
N VAL A 207 4.08 -6.66 -7.45
CA VAL A 207 5.10 -7.65 -7.77
C VAL A 207 6.18 -7.02 -8.64
N GLY A 208 7.43 -7.14 -8.25
CA GLY A 208 8.56 -6.68 -9.03
C GLY A 208 9.61 -5.88 -8.26
N GLU A 209 10.50 -5.23 -8.98
CA GLU A 209 11.67 -4.56 -8.42
C GLU A 209 11.31 -3.45 -7.40
N GLY A 210 10.28 -2.68 -7.69
CA GLY A 210 9.80 -1.59 -6.82
C GLY A 210 8.81 -2.01 -5.73
N ALA A 211 8.60 -3.31 -5.52
CA ALA A 211 7.67 -3.86 -4.53
C ALA A 211 8.39 -4.64 -3.43
N LEU A 212 7.66 -4.94 -2.34
CA LEU A 212 8.14 -5.87 -1.30
C LEU A 212 8.24 -7.30 -1.84
N ILE A 213 7.24 -7.74 -2.61
CA ILE A 213 7.19 -9.07 -3.22
C ILE A 213 7.85 -9.03 -4.60
N LYS A 214 8.85 -9.90 -4.82
CA LYS A 214 9.70 -9.84 -6.01
C LYS A 214 9.24 -10.73 -7.15
N ASP A 215 8.51 -11.80 -6.87
CA ASP A 215 8.11 -12.82 -7.83
C ASP A 215 6.64 -13.20 -7.70
N ILE A 216 6.09 -13.76 -8.78
CA ILE A 216 4.68 -14.11 -8.90
C ILE A 216 4.29 -15.25 -7.97
N GLU A 217 5.16 -16.23 -7.73
CA GLU A 217 4.85 -17.37 -6.87
C GLU A 217 4.72 -16.96 -5.41
N SER A 218 5.61 -16.10 -4.93
CA SER A 218 5.53 -15.48 -3.61
C SER A 218 4.25 -14.63 -3.47
N ALA A 219 3.89 -13.89 -4.52
CA ALA A 219 2.66 -13.08 -4.55
C ALA A 219 1.40 -13.94 -4.49
N LYS A 220 1.35 -15.05 -5.24
CA LYS A 220 0.25 -16.03 -5.18
C LYS A 220 0.11 -16.64 -3.79
N ARG A 221 1.23 -17.05 -3.20
CA ARG A 221 1.24 -17.60 -1.85
C ARG A 221 0.71 -16.61 -0.82
N LEU A 222 1.21 -15.36 -0.85
CA LEU A 222 0.73 -14.29 0.01
C LEU A 222 -0.78 -14.05 -0.17
N SER A 223 -1.25 -13.98 -1.41
CA SER A 223 -2.66 -13.75 -1.75
C SER A 223 -3.56 -14.86 -1.23
N ASN A 224 -3.21 -16.12 -1.48
CA ASN A 224 -3.97 -17.28 -0.99
C ASN A 224 -4.05 -17.30 0.55
N LEU A 225 -2.95 -16.95 1.22
CA LEU A 225 -2.93 -16.89 2.68
C LEU A 225 -3.81 -15.75 3.21
N MET A 226 -3.77 -14.56 2.60
CA MET A 226 -4.63 -13.43 3.00
C MET A 226 -6.12 -13.75 2.77
N ILE A 227 -6.48 -14.43 1.69
CA ILE A 227 -7.84 -14.89 1.42
C ILE A 227 -8.29 -15.90 2.50
N LYS A 228 -7.45 -16.87 2.88
CA LYS A 228 -7.76 -17.83 3.95
C LYS A 228 -7.96 -17.15 5.29
N ILE A 229 -7.10 -16.19 5.65
CA ILE A 229 -7.24 -15.38 6.87
C ILE A 229 -8.55 -14.58 6.83
N GLY A 230 -8.86 -13.95 5.70
CA GLY A 230 -10.12 -13.22 5.50
C GLY A 230 -11.32 -14.11 5.74
N LYS A 231 -11.37 -15.26 5.06
CA LYS A 231 -12.46 -16.24 5.20
C LYS A 231 -12.64 -16.73 6.64
N ALA A 232 -11.55 -17.00 7.35
CA ALA A 232 -11.58 -17.40 8.75
C ALA A 232 -12.17 -16.32 9.68
N ASN A 233 -12.16 -15.05 9.26
CA ASN A 233 -12.66 -13.90 10.01
C ASN A 233 -13.94 -13.27 9.40
N GLY A 234 -14.61 -13.96 8.48
CA GLY A 234 -15.83 -13.49 7.83
C GLY A 234 -15.64 -12.26 6.94
N MET A 235 -14.47 -12.12 6.32
CA MET A 235 -14.12 -11.08 5.36
C MET A 235 -13.93 -11.69 3.96
N GLU A 236 -14.59 -11.13 2.96
CA GLU A 236 -14.38 -11.47 1.55
C GLU A 236 -13.16 -10.69 1.04
N VAL A 237 -12.20 -11.39 0.41
CA VAL A 237 -10.95 -10.83 -0.06
C VAL A 237 -10.72 -11.19 -1.52
N ILE A 238 -10.39 -10.20 -2.34
CA ILE A 238 -9.90 -10.38 -3.72
C ILE A 238 -8.49 -9.80 -3.79
N CYS A 239 -7.55 -10.58 -4.33
CA CYS A 239 -6.18 -10.14 -4.55
C CYS A 239 -5.92 -9.97 -6.05
N ILE A 240 -5.33 -8.85 -6.45
CA ILE A 240 -4.96 -8.54 -7.83
C ILE A 240 -3.45 -8.36 -7.86
N LEU A 241 -2.75 -9.26 -8.57
CA LEU A 241 -1.30 -9.22 -8.73
C LEU A 241 -0.95 -8.23 -9.84
N THR A 242 -0.18 -7.19 -9.49
CA THR A 242 0.09 -6.08 -10.41
C THR A 242 1.59 -5.80 -10.54
N ASN A 243 1.99 -5.34 -11.72
CA ASN A 243 3.37 -5.05 -12.05
C ASN A 243 3.92 -3.83 -11.29
N MET A 244 5.11 -3.96 -10.73
CA MET A 244 5.87 -2.89 -10.08
C MET A 244 7.37 -2.91 -10.51
N ASN A 245 7.69 -3.49 -11.67
CA ASN A 245 9.03 -3.37 -12.28
C ASN A 245 9.28 -1.95 -12.76
N ILE A 246 8.22 -1.25 -13.20
CA ILE A 246 8.24 0.16 -13.56
C ILE A 246 7.37 0.96 -12.58
N PRO A 247 7.63 2.25 -12.35
CA PRO A 247 6.78 3.11 -11.54
C PRO A 247 5.34 3.16 -12.07
N LEU A 248 4.35 3.25 -11.18
CA LEU A 248 2.96 3.37 -11.57
C LEU A 248 2.59 4.84 -11.82
N GLY A 249 2.23 5.14 -13.04
CA GLY A 249 2.06 6.51 -13.52
C GLY A 249 3.40 7.21 -13.75
N ASN A 250 3.35 8.52 -13.95
CA ASN A 250 4.49 9.30 -14.38
C ASN A 250 5.10 10.15 -13.24
N ASN A 251 4.41 10.32 -12.13
CA ASN A 251 4.87 11.14 -11.02
C ASN A 251 5.24 10.27 -9.82
N VAL A 252 6.41 10.52 -9.25
CA VAL A 252 6.91 9.86 -8.05
C VAL A 252 7.32 10.93 -7.03
N GLY A 253 6.60 11.02 -5.92
CA GLY A 253 6.75 12.07 -4.90
C GLY A 253 5.37 12.50 -4.39
N ASN A 254 5.29 13.16 -3.21
CA ASN A 254 4.02 13.31 -2.51
C ASN A 254 3.02 14.21 -3.25
N SER A 255 3.27 15.52 -3.35
CA SER A 255 2.37 16.45 -4.04
C SER A 255 2.29 16.20 -5.55
N LEU A 256 3.37 15.72 -6.16
CA LEU A 256 3.37 15.37 -7.58
C LEU A 256 2.41 14.20 -7.87
N GLU A 257 2.35 13.21 -6.97
CA GLU A 257 1.41 12.09 -7.09
C GLU A 257 -0.04 12.53 -6.84
N VAL A 258 -0.28 13.48 -5.92
CA VAL A 258 -1.61 14.10 -5.73
C VAL A 258 -2.03 14.82 -7.01
N LEU A 259 -1.14 15.60 -7.61
CA LEU A 259 -1.42 16.30 -8.87
C LEU A 259 -1.74 15.33 -10.01
N GLU A 260 -1.02 14.22 -10.11
CA GLU A 260 -1.31 13.19 -11.12
C GLU A 260 -2.66 12.50 -10.85
N ALA A 261 -3.00 12.23 -9.59
CA ALA A 261 -4.31 11.68 -9.23
C ALA A 261 -5.47 12.62 -9.63
N ILE A 262 -5.33 13.92 -9.36
CA ILE A 262 -6.28 14.96 -9.78
C ILE A 262 -6.43 14.97 -11.30
N ASN A 263 -5.31 14.99 -12.03
CA ASN A 263 -5.31 15.02 -13.48
C ASN A 263 -5.91 13.73 -14.07
N THR A 264 -5.63 12.59 -13.48
CA THR A 264 -6.21 11.29 -13.90
C THR A 264 -7.73 11.28 -13.76
N LEU A 265 -8.26 11.77 -12.63
CA LEU A 265 -9.71 11.89 -12.41
C LEU A 265 -10.36 12.95 -13.32
N TYR A 266 -9.66 14.03 -13.62
CA TYR A 266 -10.22 15.12 -14.41
C TYR A 266 -10.18 14.84 -15.92
N TYR A 267 -9.03 14.45 -16.44
CA TYR A 267 -8.86 14.27 -17.90
C TYR A 267 -9.24 12.86 -18.37
N ALA A 268 -9.20 11.87 -17.49
CA ALA A 268 -9.46 10.46 -17.80
C ALA A 268 -8.64 9.94 -19.01
N LYS A 269 -7.42 10.47 -19.18
CA LYS A 269 -6.53 10.07 -20.26
C LYS A 269 -6.09 8.62 -20.07
N ASP A 270 -6.20 7.82 -21.13
CA ASP A 270 -5.78 6.42 -21.10
C ASP A 270 -4.31 6.28 -20.69
N SER A 271 -4.08 5.49 -19.68
CA SER A 271 -2.77 5.20 -19.09
C SER A 271 -2.82 3.93 -18.25
N ASN A 272 -1.67 3.30 -17.98
CA ASN A 272 -1.61 2.14 -17.10
C ASN A 272 -2.14 2.46 -15.69
N LEU A 273 -1.93 3.68 -15.19
CA LEU A 273 -2.49 4.12 -13.92
C LEU A 273 -4.02 4.11 -13.92
N LEU A 274 -4.65 4.72 -14.95
CA LEU A 274 -6.12 4.74 -15.05
C LEU A 274 -6.69 3.35 -15.26
N ARG A 275 -6.10 2.54 -16.16
CA ARG A 275 -6.54 1.16 -16.41
C ARG A 275 -6.52 0.31 -15.14
N LEU A 276 -5.44 0.40 -14.34
CA LEU A 276 -5.36 -0.28 -13.05
C LEU A 276 -6.41 0.22 -12.06
N CYS A 277 -6.62 1.54 -11.98
CA CYS A 277 -7.62 2.11 -11.09
C CYS A 277 -9.05 1.68 -11.48
N ILE A 278 -9.36 1.57 -12.77
CA ILE A 278 -10.64 1.05 -13.26
C ILE A 278 -10.83 -0.39 -12.80
N GLU A 279 -9.83 -1.24 -13.01
CA GLU A 279 -9.90 -2.66 -12.64
C GLU A 279 -10.12 -2.85 -11.13
N LEU A 280 -9.28 -2.23 -10.31
CA LEU A 280 -9.40 -2.29 -8.85
C LEU A 280 -10.75 -1.73 -8.37
N SER A 281 -11.20 -0.60 -8.92
CA SER A 281 -12.50 -0.01 -8.58
C SER A 281 -13.67 -0.91 -8.95
N SER A 282 -13.60 -1.58 -10.11
CA SER A 282 -14.65 -2.49 -10.59
C SER A 282 -14.80 -3.69 -9.65
N TYR A 283 -13.69 -4.28 -9.18
CA TYR A 283 -13.75 -5.33 -8.16
C TYR A 283 -14.25 -4.82 -6.81
N MET A 284 -13.87 -3.62 -6.41
CA MET A 284 -14.39 -3.02 -5.17
C MET A 284 -15.89 -2.77 -5.24
N VAL A 285 -16.41 -2.24 -6.34
CA VAL A 285 -17.84 -1.99 -6.53
C VAL A 285 -18.62 -3.31 -6.64
N SER A 286 -18.11 -4.28 -7.41
CA SER A 286 -18.70 -5.61 -7.52
C SER A 286 -18.83 -6.27 -6.14
N LEU A 287 -17.75 -6.29 -5.39
CA LEU A 287 -17.71 -6.85 -4.03
C LEU A 287 -18.60 -6.05 -3.08
N GLY A 288 -18.47 -4.70 -3.08
CA GLY A 288 -19.22 -3.80 -2.19
C GLY A 288 -20.74 -3.94 -2.34
N LYS A 289 -21.24 -4.02 -3.56
CA LYS A 289 -22.66 -4.06 -3.89
C LYS A 289 -23.23 -5.46 -4.12
N ASN A 290 -22.38 -6.51 -4.14
CA ASN A 290 -22.75 -7.88 -4.53
C ASN A 290 -23.39 -7.94 -5.93
N ILE A 291 -22.77 -7.29 -6.91
CA ILE A 291 -23.21 -7.28 -8.33
C ILE A 291 -22.14 -7.90 -9.24
N PRO A 292 -22.52 -8.34 -10.46
CA PRO A 292 -21.54 -8.82 -11.43
C PRO A 292 -20.46 -7.79 -11.76
N TYR A 293 -19.26 -8.27 -12.09
CA TYR A 293 -18.13 -7.42 -12.44
C TYR A 293 -18.43 -6.47 -13.61
N GLU A 294 -19.12 -6.94 -14.64
CA GLU A 294 -19.45 -6.18 -15.86
C GLU A 294 -20.36 -4.99 -15.55
N GLU A 295 -21.32 -5.18 -14.63
CA GLU A 295 -22.19 -4.11 -14.15
C GLU A 295 -21.40 -3.10 -13.33
N ALA A 296 -20.55 -3.56 -12.42
CA ALA A 296 -19.67 -2.72 -11.62
C ALA A 296 -18.70 -1.92 -12.50
N HIS A 297 -18.11 -2.56 -13.51
CA HIS A 297 -17.21 -1.90 -14.47
C HIS A 297 -17.93 -0.78 -15.23
N THR A 298 -19.15 -1.01 -15.69
CA THR A 298 -19.96 0.03 -16.35
C THR A 298 -20.19 1.22 -15.42
N MET A 299 -20.55 1.00 -14.15
CA MET A 299 -20.73 2.08 -13.17
C MET A 299 -19.44 2.88 -12.94
N VAL A 300 -18.30 2.19 -12.87
CA VAL A 300 -16.97 2.82 -12.71
C VAL A 300 -16.64 3.73 -13.90
N ILE A 301 -16.85 3.25 -15.13
CA ILE A 301 -16.62 4.04 -16.35
C ILE A 301 -17.54 5.28 -16.38
N GLU A 302 -18.81 5.12 -16.02
CA GLU A 302 -19.75 6.25 -15.93
C GLU A 302 -19.34 7.28 -14.87
N ALA A 303 -18.88 6.84 -13.69
CA ALA A 303 -18.43 7.72 -12.63
C ALA A 303 -17.19 8.57 -13.05
N ILE A 304 -16.30 7.98 -13.85
CA ILE A 304 -15.13 8.66 -14.41
C ILE A 304 -15.56 9.64 -15.50
N ASN A 305 -16.28 9.17 -16.52
CA ASN A 305 -16.65 9.96 -17.69
C ASN A 305 -17.56 11.15 -17.35
N SER A 306 -18.48 10.97 -16.40
CA SER A 306 -19.35 12.03 -15.90
C SER A 306 -18.65 13.01 -14.94
N LYS A 307 -17.38 12.78 -14.61
CA LYS A 307 -16.59 13.53 -13.62
C LYS A 307 -17.14 13.52 -12.19
N LYS A 308 -18.08 12.61 -11.88
CA LYS A 308 -18.55 12.42 -10.51
C LYS A 308 -17.42 12.03 -9.56
N ALA A 309 -16.50 11.16 -10.00
CA ALA A 309 -15.34 10.77 -9.23
C ALA A 309 -14.40 11.96 -8.94
N TYR A 310 -14.16 12.83 -9.91
CA TYR A 310 -13.40 14.06 -9.70
C TYR A 310 -14.08 14.99 -8.68
N SER A 311 -15.38 15.24 -8.84
CA SER A 311 -16.15 16.07 -7.89
C SER A 311 -16.13 15.48 -6.48
N LYS A 312 -16.21 14.14 -6.36
CA LYS A 312 -16.12 13.43 -5.09
C LYS A 312 -14.73 13.57 -4.45
N PHE A 313 -13.66 13.56 -5.23
CA PHE A 313 -12.30 13.83 -4.71
C PHE A 313 -12.20 15.25 -4.14
N LEU A 314 -12.75 16.25 -4.82
CA LEU A 314 -12.76 17.62 -4.33
C LEU A 314 -13.58 17.78 -3.05
N GLU A 315 -14.74 17.11 -2.98
CA GLU A 315 -15.59 17.08 -1.78
C GLU A 315 -14.84 16.47 -0.59
N PHE A 316 -14.15 15.33 -0.80
CA PHE A 316 -13.33 14.66 0.19
C PHE A 316 -12.19 15.56 0.70
N VAL A 317 -11.43 16.17 -0.21
CA VAL A 317 -10.33 17.06 0.19
C VAL A 317 -10.85 18.24 1.02
N LYS A 318 -11.98 18.83 0.61
CA LYS A 318 -12.61 19.93 1.35
C LYS A 318 -13.14 19.48 2.71
N TYR A 319 -13.73 18.27 2.81
CA TYR A 319 -14.27 17.76 4.07
C TYR A 319 -13.17 17.57 5.12
N GLN A 320 -12.02 17.08 4.70
CA GLN A 320 -10.82 16.97 5.56
C GLN A 320 -9.93 18.24 5.54
N HIS A 321 -10.51 19.41 5.24
CA HIS A 321 -9.90 20.75 5.34
C HIS A 321 -8.72 21.05 4.40
N GLY A 322 -8.48 20.22 3.38
CA GLY A 322 -7.40 20.42 2.43
C GLY A 322 -7.65 21.49 1.38
N ASP A 323 -6.57 22.16 0.92
CA ASP A 323 -6.59 23.10 -0.19
C ASP A 323 -5.67 22.61 -1.34
N ILE A 324 -6.29 22.06 -2.39
CA ILE A 324 -5.55 21.56 -3.56
C ILE A 324 -4.93 22.67 -4.42
N ASN A 325 -5.37 23.93 -4.28
CA ASN A 325 -4.84 25.05 -5.07
C ASN A 325 -3.48 25.52 -4.55
N SER A 326 -3.14 25.13 -3.32
CA SER A 326 -1.92 25.54 -2.62
C SER A 326 -0.88 24.41 -2.52
N LEU A 327 -0.93 23.40 -3.41
CA LEU A 327 0.05 22.31 -3.42
C LEU A 327 1.48 22.86 -3.50
N PRO A 328 2.40 22.36 -2.66
CA PRO A 328 3.77 22.87 -2.60
C PRO A 328 4.52 22.59 -3.92
N LYS A 329 5.38 23.54 -4.31
CA LYS A 329 6.20 23.47 -5.50
C LYS A 329 7.67 23.61 -5.12
N SER A 330 8.54 22.82 -5.75
CA SER A 330 9.99 22.94 -5.61
C SER A 330 10.53 24.19 -6.31
N ASN A 331 11.57 24.76 -5.72
CA ASN A 331 12.26 25.90 -6.31
C ASN A 331 13.23 25.50 -7.43
N ASN A 332 13.80 24.29 -7.34
CA ASN A 332 14.80 23.79 -8.28
C ASN A 332 14.22 22.66 -9.11
N ILE A 333 14.46 22.74 -10.41
CA ILE A 333 14.02 21.77 -11.40
C ILE A 333 15.24 21.40 -12.25
N TYR A 334 15.51 20.08 -12.37
CA TYR A 334 16.63 19.55 -13.13
C TYR A 334 16.14 18.53 -14.15
N GLU A 335 16.58 18.68 -15.39
CA GLU A 335 16.27 17.75 -16.47
C GLU A 335 17.36 16.69 -16.63
N VAL A 336 16.98 15.43 -16.59
CA VAL A 336 17.85 14.30 -16.93
C VAL A 336 17.61 13.95 -18.38
N LYS A 337 18.59 14.30 -19.23
CA LYS A 337 18.50 14.16 -20.69
C LYS A 337 19.18 12.90 -21.18
N SER A 338 18.65 12.38 -22.29
CA SER A 338 19.27 11.28 -23.02
C SER A 338 20.52 11.75 -23.76
N ASP A 339 21.58 10.96 -23.73
CA ASP A 339 22.75 11.06 -24.58
C ASP A 339 22.75 10.03 -25.73
N LYS A 340 21.68 9.22 -25.82
CA LYS A 340 21.48 8.19 -26.84
C LYS A 340 20.18 8.41 -27.57
N GLU A 341 20.09 7.95 -28.80
CA GLU A 341 18.84 7.80 -29.53
C GLU A 341 18.40 6.34 -29.54
N GLY A 342 17.08 6.10 -29.66
CA GLY A 342 16.51 4.75 -29.65
C GLY A 342 15.11 4.73 -29.06
N TYR A 343 14.82 3.70 -28.28
CA TYR A 343 13.56 3.52 -27.57
C TYR A 343 13.84 3.32 -26.08
N LEU A 344 13.01 3.91 -25.24
CA LEU A 344 13.10 3.68 -23.79
C LEU A 344 12.58 2.26 -23.48
N VAL A 345 13.46 1.35 -23.11
CA VAL A 345 13.10 -0.06 -22.90
C VAL A 345 13.01 -0.46 -21.43
N SER A 346 13.55 0.36 -20.52
CA SER A 346 13.50 0.08 -19.08
C SER A 346 13.48 1.37 -18.26
N LEU A 347 12.73 1.31 -17.16
CA LEU A 347 12.68 2.31 -16.07
C LEU A 347 12.75 1.55 -14.75
N SER A 348 13.83 1.71 -13.99
CA SER A 348 13.96 1.04 -12.69
C SER A 348 13.09 1.71 -11.63
N SER A 349 12.02 1.03 -11.21
CA SER A 349 11.19 1.49 -10.08
C SER A 349 12.00 1.73 -8.83
N LEU A 350 12.91 0.81 -8.48
CA LEU A 350 13.71 0.88 -7.26
C LEU A 350 14.65 2.09 -7.27
N GLU A 351 15.40 2.30 -8.36
CA GLU A 351 16.37 3.39 -8.43
C GLU A 351 15.67 4.77 -8.52
N ILE A 352 14.55 4.86 -9.23
CA ILE A 352 13.71 6.08 -9.26
C ILE A 352 13.18 6.39 -7.87
N ALA A 353 12.70 5.39 -7.12
CA ALA A 353 12.21 5.61 -5.76
C ALA A 353 13.32 6.03 -4.78
N LYS A 354 14.51 5.41 -4.87
CA LYS A 354 15.69 5.81 -4.09
C LYS A 354 16.08 7.26 -4.38
N LEU A 355 16.15 7.62 -5.66
CA LEU A 355 16.49 8.99 -6.06
C LEU A 355 15.42 9.97 -5.56
N SER A 356 14.13 9.68 -5.73
CA SER A 356 13.03 10.51 -5.22
C SER A 356 13.13 10.73 -3.70
N SER A 357 13.46 9.69 -2.95
CA SER A 357 13.69 9.80 -1.50
C SER A 357 14.88 10.71 -1.17
N LEU A 358 16.00 10.58 -1.91
CA LEU A 358 17.20 11.41 -1.72
C LEU A 358 16.94 12.89 -2.07
N LEU A 359 16.08 13.18 -3.05
CA LEU A 359 15.62 14.53 -3.41
C LEU A 359 14.81 15.19 -2.29
N GLY A 360 14.28 14.41 -1.34
CA GLY A 360 13.52 14.90 -0.19
C GLY A 360 12.11 14.33 -0.06
N ALA A 361 11.62 13.53 -1.04
CA ALA A 361 10.25 13.00 -1.01
C ALA A 361 10.03 11.86 -0.01
N GLY A 362 11.08 11.26 0.54
CA GLY A 362 11.02 10.16 1.51
C GLY A 362 11.72 10.46 2.83
N ARG A 363 11.61 9.52 3.78
CA ARG A 363 12.31 9.54 5.08
C ARG A 363 13.37 8.44 5.12
N LYS A 364 14.57 8.78 5.60
CA LYS A 364 15.58 7.78 6.01
C LYS A 364 15.31 7.29 7.42
N ASN A 365 14.95 8.22 8.32
CA ASN A 365 14.58 7.97 9.72
C ASN A 365 13.18 8.50 9.99
N LYS A 366 12.53 8.00 11.05
CA LYS A 366 11.16 8.39 11.42
C LYS A 366 11.01 9.88 11.71
N GLU A 367 12.08 10.51 12.20
CA GLU A 367 12.14 11.92 12.59
C GLU A 367 12.40 12.87 11.41
N ASP A 368 12.78 12.33 10.25
CA ASP A 368 13.10 13.14 9.07
C ASP A 368 11.86 13.87 8.57
N LYS A 369 12.00 15.15 8.23
CA LYS A 369 10.96 15.92 7.58
C LYS A 369 10.95 15.66 6.10
N ILE A 370 9.77 15.35 5.55
CA ILE A 370 9.54 15.21 4.12
C ILE A 370 9.45 16.61 3.49
N ASP A 371 10.10 16.79 2.35
CA ASP A 371 9.81 17.86 1.42
C ASP A 371 8.69 17.38 0.47
N TYR A 372 7.47 17.81 0.75
CA TYR A 372 6.30 17.39 -0.02
C TYR A 372 6.32 17.84 -1.48
N SER A 373 7.14 18.85 -1.83
CA SER A 373 7.28 19.32 -3.21
C SER A 373 8.29 18.53 -4.02
N ALA A 374 9.17 17.76 -3.36
CA ALA A 374 10.22 16.99 -4.00
C ALA A 374 9.68 15.74 -4.70
N GLY A 375 10.37 15.33 -5.77
CA GLY A 375 10.04 14.11 -6.50
C GLY A 375 10.57 14.09 -7.92
N ILE A 376 10.02 13.20 -8.73
CA ILE A 376 10.44 12.94 -10.10
C ILE A 376 9.21 12.87 -11.01
N ILE A 377 9.27 13.53 -12.17
CA ILE A 377 8.32 13.33 -13.26
C ILE A 377 9.01 12.52 -14.35
N ILE A 378 8.38 11.45 -14.80
CA ILE A 378 8.79 10.59 -15.91
C ILE A 378 8.16 11.17 -17.19
N ASN A 379 8.99 11.61 -18.14
CA ASN A 379 8.51 12.33 -19.34
C ASN A 379 8.35 11.40 -20.56
N LYS A 380 8.81 10.17 -20.48
CA LYS A 380 8.74 9.17 -21.56
C LYS A 380 8.25 7.84 -21.00
N ASN A 381 7.41 7.15 -21.75
CA ASN A 381 6.93 5.81 -21.41
C ASN A 381 7.81 4.73 -22.04
N ILE A 382 7.69 3.49 -21.55
CA ILE A 382 8.33 2.35 -22.20
C ILE A 382 7.89 2.30 -23.68
N ASN A 383 8.84 2.02 -24.55
CA ASN A 383 8.72 2.01 -26.01
C ASN A 383 8.52 3.38 -26.69
N ASP A 384 8.54 4.48 -25.96
CA ASP A 384 8.61 5.81 -26.58
C ASP A 384 9.94 6.00 -27.29
N LYS A 385 9.89 6.61 -28.48
CA LYS A 385 11.08 7.03 -29.22
C LYS A 385 11.79 8.16 -28.47
N VAL A 386 13.09 8.04 -28.35
CA VAL A 386 13.99 8.98 -27.67
C VAL A 386 15.03 9.47 -28.65
N ASN A 387 15.24 10.79 -28.70
CA ASN A 387 16.35 11.42 -29.42
C ASN A 387 17.40 11.93 -28.42
N ILE A 388 18.62 12.14 -28.88
CA ILE A 388 19.66 12.79 -28.06
C ILE A 388 19.15 14.17 -27.60
N GLY A 389 19.25 14.45 -26.31
CA GLY A 389 18.78 15.68 -25.68
C GLY A 389 17.33 15.65 -25.19
N ASP A 390 16.54 14.63 -25.53
CA ASP A 390 15.18 14.48 -24.96
C ASP A 390 15.25 14.33 -23.44
N THR A 391 14.36 15.01 -22.73
CA THR A 391 14.22 14.90 -21.28
C THR A 391 13.49 13.63 -20.93
N ILE A 392 14.15 12.69 -20.24
CA ILE A 392 13.59 11.42 -19.77
C ILE A 392 12.95 11.59 -18.41
N LEU A 393 13.64 12.23 -17.47
CA LEU A 393 13.15 12.51 -16.14
C LEU A 393 13.30 14.00 -15.80
N THR A 394 12.35 14.54 -15.04
CA THR A 394 12.45 15.87 -14.44
C THR A 394 12.48 15.72 -12.93
N LEU A 395 13.54 16.19 -12.30
CA LEU A 395 13.76 16.12 -10.86
C LEU A 395 13.32 17.43 -10.18
N TYR A 396 12.57 17.32 -9.11
CA TYR A 396 12.08 18.44 -8.30
C TYR A 396 12.66 18.35 -6.90
N THR A 397 13.28 19.41 -6.40
CA THR A 397 13.89 19.43 -5.07
C THR A 397 14.13 20.85 -4.56
N ASN A 398 14.20 21.03 -3.24
CA ASN A 398 14.69 22.25 -2.60
C ASN A 398 16.10 22.09 -2.05
N LYS A 399 16.76 20.96 -2.34
CA LYS A 399 18.14 20.64 -1.94
C LYS A 399 19.04 20.58 -3.18
N GLU A 400 20.32 20.41 -2.94
CA GLU A 400 21.27 20.03 -4.00
C GLU A 400 20.92 18.61 -4.51
N VAL A 401 20.99 18.41 -5.82
CA VAL A 401 20.75 17.09 -6.41
C VAL A 401 21.91 16.17 -6.06
N PRO A 402 21.66 15.04 -5.38
CA PRO A 402 22.72 14.10 -5.05
C PRO A 402 23.30 13.46 -6.31
N PRO A 403 24.55 13.01 -6.29
CA PRO A 403 25.08 12.23 -7.40
C PRO A 403 24.26 10.96 -7.62
N PHE A 404 23.95 10.67 -8.87
CA PHE A 404 23.22 9.46 -9.28
C PHE A 404 23.79 8.93 -10.61
N ASP A 405 23.57 7.64 -10.84
CA ASP A 405 23.94 6.94 -12.05
C ASP A 405 22.69 6.83 -12.96
N LYS A 406 22.64 7.57 -14.06
CA LYS A 406 21.47 7.57 -14.96
C LYS A 406 21.27 6.24 -15.65
N ASP A 407 22.34 5.47 -15.93
CA ASP A 407 22.24 4.15 -16.57
C ASP A 407 21.56 3.10 -15.68
N LYS A 408 21.44 3.37 -14.37
CA LYS A 408 20.61 2.57 -13.47
C LYS A 408 19.14 2.99 -13.43
N LEU A 409 18.83 4.23 -13.83
CA LEU A 409 17.46 4.74 -13.79
C LEU A 409 16.64 4.28 -14.99
N PHE A 410 17.27 4.28 -16.18
CA PHE A 410 16.61 3.92 -17.43
C PHE A 410 17.60 3.37 -18.47
N VAL A 411 17.07 2.60 -19.42
CA VAL A 411 17.83 2.02 -20.52
C VAL A 411 17.19 2.40 -21.85
N ILE A 412 18.03 2.81 -22.82
CA ILE A 412 17.63 3.13 -24.20
C ILE A 412 18.34 2.17 -25.13
N GLU A 413 17.58 1.52 -26.04
CA GLU A 413 18.06 0.57 -27.02
C GLU A 413 17.52 0.86 -28.42
N ASN A 414 18.13 0.22 -29.45
CA ASN A 414 17.73 0.43 -30.84
C ASN A 414 16.37 -0.19 -31.19
N ASN A 415 15.89 -1.13 -30.42
CA ASN A 415 14.64 -1.84 -30.65
C ASN A 415 13.72 -1.71 -29.44
N ILE A 416 12.40 -1.74 -29.69
CA ILE A 416 11.37 -1.79 -28.66
C ILE A 416 11.46 -3.11 -27.88
N THR A 417 11.00 -3.08 -26.63
CA THR A 417 10.85 -4.25 -25.79
C THR A 417 9.40 -4.74 -25.75
N ASN A 418 9.18 -5.99 -25.36
CA ASN A 418 7.86 -6.46 -25.02
C ASN A 418 7.42 -5.78 -23.70
N GLU A 419 6.23 -5.19 -23.70
CA GLU A 419 5.67 -4.61 -22.48
C GLU A 419 5.28 -5.71 -21.50
N ASP A 420 5.67 -5.55 -20.25
CA ASP A 420 5.19 -6.38 -19.16
C ASP A 420 3.69 -6.17 -18.96
N LYS A 421 2.99 -7.24 -18.62
CA LYS A 421 1.58 -7.16 -18.26
C LYS A 421 1.40 -6.23 -17.05
N LEU A 422 0.40 -5.36 -17.11
CA LEU A 422 0.01 -4.50 -15.98
C LEU A 422 -0.55 -5.32 -14.82
N ILE A 423 -1.39 -6.31 -15.13
CA ILE A 423 -2.01 -7.22 -14.19
C ILE A 423 -1.60 -8.64 -14.56
N TYR A 424 -1.00 -9.37 -13.63
CA TYR A 424 -0.56 -10.74 -13.84
C TYR A 424 -1.69 -11.73 -13.62
N GLU A 425 -2.43 -11.60 -12.51
CA GLU A 425 -3.46 -12.55 -12.11
C GLU A 425 -4.43 -11.93 -11.10
N ILE A 426 -5.66 -12.46 -11.04
CA ILE A 426 -6.68 -12.13 -10.06
C ILE A 426 -7.05 -13.39 -9.31
N ILE A 427 -6.95 -13.35 -7.97
CA ILE A 427 -7.17 -14.49 -7.06
C ILE A 427 -8.35 -14.15 -6.14
N LYS A 428 -9.35 -15.07 -6.08
CA LYS A 428 -10.62 -14.89 -5.33
C LYS A 428 -10.81 -16.00 -4.32
#